data_51f06effbb714ede14ae3420a33198e3
#
_entry.id   51f06effbb714ede14ae3420a33198e3
#
_cell.length_a   1.000
_cell.length_b   1.000
_cell.length_c   1.000
_cell.angle_alpha   90.00
_cell.angle_beta   90.00
_cell.angle_gamma   90.00
#
_symmetry.space_group_name_H-M   'P 1'
#
loop_
_entity.id
_entity.type
_entity.pdbx_description
1 polymer ?
#
loop_
_entity_poly.entity_id
_entity_poly.type
_entity_poly.pdbx_seq_one_letter_code
_entity_poly.pdbx_strand_id
1 'polypeptide(L)'
;MVVLSWGSAAIAGTCPPPAPPWMPTDADDARAYADLLRRDAEAYFTDVERYFRCLDQQRREVFEQARVASEDYARVLELLGK
;
A
#
# COMPACT_ATOMS: atom_id res chain seq x y z
N MET A 1 25.15 -1.38 20.84
CA MET A 1 24.76 -1.49 20.49
C MET A 1 23.84 -1.26 19.65
N VAL A 2 23.37 -1.34 19.09
CA VAL A 2 22.80 -1.24 18.22
C VAL A 2 21.60 -1.19 17.97
N VAL A 3 20.97 -0.89 17.52
CA VAL A 3 19.99 -0.83 17.38
C VAL A 3 19.22 -0.91 16.53
N LEU A 4 18.80 -0.85 16.09
CA LEU A 4 18.04 -1.14 15.46
C LEU A 4 16.89 -0.56 15.13
N SER A 5 16.58 0.30 14.76
CA SER A 5 15.42 0.99 14.41
C SER A 5 15.00 0.82 13.04
N TRP A 6 15.56 -0.01 12.35
CA TRP A 6 15.18 -0.12 10.96
C TRP A 6 13.81 -0.73 10.77
N GLY A 7 13.20 -1.28 11.78
CA GLY A 7 11.85 -1.75 11.66
C GLY A 7 10.85 -0.63 11.35
N SER A 8 11.08 0.55 11.89
CA SER A 8 10.18 1.64 11.62
C SER A 8 10.23 2.06 10.17
N ALA A 9 11.41 2.08 9.60
CA ALA A 9 11.54 2.47 8.21
C ALA A 9 10.79 1.52 7.31
N ALA A 10 10.80 0.24 7.64
CA ALA A 10 10.09 -0.74 6.83
C ALA A 10 8.60 -0.48 6.84
N ILE A 11 8.06 -0.06 7.98
CA ILE A 11 6.62 0.18 8.07
C ILE A 11 6.22 1.43 7.31
N ALA A 12 7.10 2.41 7.25
CA ALA A 12 6.74 3.71 6.73
C ALA A 12 6.32 3.68 5.29
N GLY A 13 6.76 2.72 4.51
CA GLY A 13 6.42 2.70 3.10
C GLY A 13 5.36 1.71 2.72
N THR A 14 4.71 1.08 3.68
CA THR A 14 3.77 0.02 3.32
C THR A 14 2.37 0.55 3.10
N CYS A 15 1.65 -0.12 2.21
CA CYS A 15 0.25 0.12 1.97
C CYS A 15 -0.50 -1.11 2.43
N PRO A 16 -1.09 -1.06 3.64
CA PRO A 16 -1.79 -2.24 4.14
C PRO A 16 -3.10 -2.46 3.38
N PRO A 17 -3.34 -3.66 2.88
CA PRO A 17 -4.62 -3.91 2.20
C PRO A 17 -5.76 -3.95 3.20
N PRO A 18 -6.92 -3.43 2.82
CA PRO A 18 -8.07 -3.48 3.71
C PRO A 18 -8.65 -4.88 3.76
N ALA A 19 -9.24 -5.22 4.90
CA ALA A 19 -9.87 -6.51 5.08
C ALA A 19 -11.33 -6.42 4.68
N PRO A 20 -11.83 -7.37 3.86
CA PRO A 20 -13.25 -7.33 3.49
C PRO A 20 -14.13 -7.52 4.71
N PRO A 21 -15.28 -6.88 4.76
CA PRO A 21 -16.18 -7.05 5.88
C PRO A 21 -16.91 -8.38 5.79
N TRP A 22 -17.47 -8.79 6.93
CA TRP A 22 -18.33 -9.96 6.94
C TRP A 22 -19.57 -9.73 6.10
N MET A 23 -19.94 -10.71 5.31
CA MET A 23 -21.16 -10.68 4.50
C MET A 23 -21.93 -11.96 4.71
N PRO A 24 -23.21 -11.87 5.09
CA PRO A 24 -24.02 -13.06 5.28
C PRO A 24 -24.41 -13.69 3.96
N THR A 25 -24.77 -14.96 4.04
CA THR A 25 -25.20 -15.68 2.85
C THR A 25 -26.68 -15.99 2.85
N ASP A 26 -27.42 -15.62 3.88
CA ASP A 26 -28.86 -15.86 3.90
C ASP A 26 -29.63 -14.56 4.04
N ALA A 27 -30.91 -14.61 3.63
CA ALA A 27 -31.72 -13.41 3.56
C ALA A 27 -32.08 -12.86 4.94
N ASP A 28 -32.24 -13.73 5.92
CA ASP A 28 -32.65 -13.28 7.24
C ASP A 28 -31.55 -12.46 7.90
N ASP A 29 -30.30 -12.93 7.81
CA ASP A 29 -29.19 -12.17 8.36
C ASP A 29 -28.97 -10.89 7.57
N ALA A 30 -29.12 -10.96 6.25
CA ALA A 30 -28.96 -9.77 5.44
C ALA A 30 -29.93 -8.68 5.83
N ARG A 31 -31.18 -9.06 6.09
CA ARG A 31 -32.21 -8.09 6.54
C ARG A 31 -31.92 -7.59 7.93
N ALA A 32 -31.53 -8.50 8.81
CA ALA A 32 -31.30 -8.14 10.22
C ALA A 32 -30.20 -7.12 10.38
N TYR A 33 -29.16 -7.20 9.55
CA TYR A 33 -28.00 -6.33 9.67
C TYR A 33 -27.83 -5.39 8.48
N ALA A 34 -28.92 -5.10 7.78
CA ALA A 34 -28.83 -4.38 6.50
C ALA A 34 -28.08 -3.05 6.60
N ASP A 35 -28.39 -2.25 7.62
CA ASP A 35 -27.76 -0.95 7.74
C ASP A 35 -26.27 -1.07 8.07
N LEU A 36 -25.95 -2.01 8.95
CA LEU A 36 -24.55 -2.27 9.29
C LEU A 36 -23.78 -2.76 8.07
N LEU A 37 -24.38 -3.65 7.30
CA LEU A 37 -23.73 -4.20 6.13
C LEU A 37 -23.45 -3.13 5.08
N ARG A 38 -24.40 -2.21 4.88
CA ARG A 38 -24.18 -1.12 3.95
C ARG A 38 -23.04 -0.22 4.39
N ARG A 39 -23.04 0.13 5.67
CA ARG A 39 -22.00 0.99 6.20
C ARG A 39 -20.63 0.33 6.09
N ASP A 40 -20.55 -0.95 6.44
CA ASP A 40 -19.29 -1.67 6.39
C ASP A 40 -18.80 -1.84 4.96
N ALA A 41 -19.71 -2.10 4.02
CA ALA A 41 -19.34 -2.23 2.63
C ALA A 41 -18.81 -0.91 2.08
N GLU A 42 -19.50 0.19 2.40
CA GLU A 42 -19.08 1.50 1.92
C GLU A 42 -17.74 1.91 2.49
N ALA A 43 -17.53 1.63 3.76
CA ALA A 43 -16.24 1.91 4.38
C ALA A 43 -15.13 1.08 3.74
N TYR A 44 -15.43 -0.18 3.45
CA TYR A 44 -14.45 -1.04 2.81
C TYR A 44 -14.07 -0.52 1.43
N PHE A 45 -15.06 -0.12 0.63
CA PHE A 45 -14.75 0.38 -0.71
C PHE A 45 -13.98 1.69 -0.67
N THR A 46 -14.26 2.54 0.31
CA THR A 46 -13.44 3.74 0.50
C THR A 46 -12.00 3.38 0.85
N ASP A 47 -11.84 2.38 1.70
CA ASP A 47 -10.50 1.93 2.07
C ASP A 47 -9.77 1.30 0.89
N VAL A 48 -10.49 0.60 0.02
CA VAL A 48 -9.89 0.04 -1.20
C VAL A 48 -9.35 1.15 -2.08
N GLU A 49 -10.13 2.22 -2.25
CA GLU A 49 -9.66 3.36 -3.05
C GLU A 49 -8.42 3.99 -2.44
N ARG A 50 -8.42 4.14 -1.13
CA ARG A 50 -7.27 4.69 -0.42
C ARG A 50 -6.04 3.80 -0.58
N TYR A 51 -6.27 2.50 -0.55
CA TYR A 51 -5.21 1.54 -0.74
C TYR A 51 -4.59 1.67 -2.14
N PHE A 52 -5.43 1.79 -3.16
CA PHE A 52 -4.93 1.96 -4.52
C PHE A 52 -4.15 3.26 -4.69
N ARG A 53 -4.60 4.34 -4.05
CA ARG A 53 -3.84 5.58 -4.10
C ARG A 53 -2.48 5.45 -3.43
N CYS A 54 -2.44 4.71 -2.32
CA CYS A 54 -1.19 4.43 -1.65
C CYS A 54 -0.23 3.66 -2.55
N LEU A 55 -0.74 2.63 -3.22
CA LEU A 55 0.08 1.85 -4.15
C LEU A 55 0.59 2.70 -5.30
N ASP A 56 -0.25 3.57 -5.83
CA ASP A 56 0.16 4.45 -6.91
C ASP A 56 1.27 5.38 -6.47
N GLN A 57 1.17 5.94 -5.30
CA GLN A 57 2.21 6.82 -4.79
C GLN A 57 3.49 6.06 -4.53
N GLN A 58 3.40 4.87 -3.97
CA GLN A 58 4.57 4.04 -3.73
C GLN A 58 5.26 3.69 -5.04
N ARG A 59 4.48 3.37 -6.06
CA ARG A 59 5.03 3.06 -7.37
C ARG A 59 5.78 4.26 -7.95
N ARG A 60 5.20 5.45 -7.82
CA ARG A 60 5.87 6.66 -8.31
C ARG A 60 7.17 6.93 -7.58
N GLU A 61 7.17 6.72 -6.27
CA GLU A 61 8.37 6.94 -5.48
C GLU A 61 9.48 5.99 -5.86
N VAL A 62 9.14 4.71 -6.05
CA VAL A 62 10.14 3.73 -6.44
C VAL A 62 10.65 4.00 -7.85
N PHE A 63 9.75 4.41 -8.74
CA PHE A 63 10.16 4.76 -10.10
C PHE A 63 11.18 5.90 -10.07
N GLU A 64 10.93 6.91 -9.25
CA GLU A 64 11.85 8.03 -9.15
C GLU A 64 13.18 7.61 -8.55
N GLN A 65 13.15 6.76 -7.53
CA GLN A 65 14.38 6.23 -6.96
C GLN A 65 15.16 5.43 -7.99
N ALA A 66 14.47 4.63 -8.79
CA ALA A 66 15.13 3.84 -9.82
C ALA A 66 15.75 4.74 -10.89
N ARG A 67 15.08 5.84 -11.21
CA ARG A 67 15.61 6.77 -12.19
C ARG A 67 16.92 7.38 -11.69
N VAL A 68 16.95 7.81 -10.44
CA VAL A 68 18.15 8.38 -9.85
C VAL A 68 19.26 7.33 -9.77
N ALA A 69 18.90 6.12 -9.34
CA ALA A 69 19.90 5.05 -9.26
C ALA A 69 20.49 4.73 -10.63
N SER A 70 19.65 4.81 -11.67
CA SER A 70 20.11 4.57 -13.02
C SER A 70 21.13 5.62 -13.47
N GLU A 71 20.87 6.87 -13.14
CA GLU A 71 21.82 7.93 -13.46
C GLU A 71 23.12 7.76 -12.70
N ASP A 72 23.01 7.39 -11.43
CA ASP A 72 24.20 7.17 -10.62
C ASP A 72 25.03 6.00 -11.17
N TYR A 73 24.34 4.95 -11.58
CA TYR A 73 25.02 3.79 -12.13
C TYR A 73 25.74 4.15 -13.42
N ALA A 74 25.11 4.94 -14.29
CA ALA A 74 25.75 5.37 -15.51
C ALA A 74 27.03 6.16 -15.21
N ARG A 75 26.98 6.99 -14.18
CA ARG A 75 28.16 7.76 -13.80
C ARG A 75 29.27 6.85 -13.31
N VAL A 76 28.91 5.83 -12.52
CA VAL A 76 29.89 4.88 -12.03
C VAL A 76 30.53 4.13 -13.20
N LEU A 77 29.73 3.73 -14.18
CA LEU A 77 30.26 3.05 -15.34
C LEU A 77 31.26 3.93 -16.11
N GLU A 78 30.98 5.22 -16.21
CA GLU A 78 31.92 6.12 -16.82
C GLU A 78 33.24 6.20 -16.06
N LEU A 79 33.13 6.26 -14.73
CA LEU A 79 34.33 6.31 -13.91
C LEU A 79 35.18 5.03 -14.07
N LEU A 80 34.50 3.89 -14.17
CA LEU A 80 35.19 2.61 -14.27
C LEU A 80 35.77 2.40 -15.68
N GLY A 81 35.07 2.89 -16.68
CA GLY A 81 35.49 2.67 -18.04
C GLY A 81 36.63 3.53 -18.49
N LYS A 82 36.93 4.54 -17.71
CA LYS A 82 38.07 5.39 -18.05
C LYS A 82 39.34 4.83 -17.48
#